data_3c21a4520951d0c873335cf80ca81313
#
_entry.id   3c21a4520951d0c873335cf80ca81313
#
_cell.length_a   1.000
_cell.length_b   1.000
_cell.length_c   1.000
_cell.angle_alpha   90.00
_cell.angle_beta   90.00
_cell.angle_gamma   90.00
#
_symmetry.space_group_name_H-M   'P 1'
#
loop_
_entity.id
_entity.type
_entity.pdbx_description
1 polymer ?
#
loop_
_entity_poly.entity_id
_entity_poly.type
_entity_poly.pdbx_seq_one_letter_code
_entity_poly.pdbx_strand_id
1 'polypeptide(L)'
;SMGFTKCAIVTSYEPTTQSVRTATSDLSQESEEEYKKSIYERMLGGKKVSEFEKDVKEKFKEEPANMKLLIVVDKLLTGFDAPSATYLYIDKSMRDHDLFQAICRVNRPDGEDKDYGYIVDYMDLFRNVQLAVADYTSEAFDQFDKGDVDGLIKNRYDEAKSELEGSIQSLDALIENVSGSKSDIDYIEYFCGDDSEDDEKTARRDALYALTASLTRSFA
;
A
#
# COMPACT_ATOMS: atom_id res chain seq x y z
N SER A 1 19.02 -4.48 -9.61
CA SER A 1 17.58 -4.60 -9.80
C SER A 1 17.08 -5.79 -8.99
N MET A 2 16.06 -5.61 -8.17
CA MET A 2 15.49 -6.70 -7.35
C MET A 2 14.65 -7.70 -8.16
N GLY A 3 14.73 -7.72 -9.49
CA GLY A 3 14.03 -8.67 -10.37
C GLY A 3 12.50 -8.55 -10.35
N PHE A 4 11.92 -7.46 -9.80
CA PHE A 4 10.49 -7.26 -9.81
C PHE A 4 10.04 -6.83 -11.22
N THR A 5 9.35 -7.72 -11.91
CA THR A 5 8.94 -7.54 -13.32
C THR A 5 7.46 -7.21 -13.49
N LYS A 6 6.66 -7.28 -12.40
CA LYS A 6 5.21 -7.04 -12.44
C LYS A 6 4.88 -5.56 -12.18
N CYS A 7 5.58 -4.66 -12.83
CA CYS A 7 5.40 -3.22 -12.71
C CYS A 7 5.50 -2.52 -14.05
N ALA A 8 4.87 -1.36 -14.14
CA ALA A 8 4.99 -0.48 -15.29
C ALA A 8 4.99 0.99 -14.84
N ILE A 9 5.52 1.86 -15.70
CA ILE A 9 5.53 3.31 -15.51
C ILE A 9 4.65 3.95 -16.58
N VAL A 10 3.73 4.81 -16.16
CA VAL A 10 2.93 5.65 -17.03
C VAL A 10 3.27 7.11 -16.76
N THR A 11 3.90 7.76 -17.70
CA THR A 11 4.42 9.12 -17.55
C THR A 11 4.16 9.98 -18.78
N SER A 12 4.06 11.28 -18.56
CA SER A 12 4.07 12.27 -19.65
C SER A 12 5.50 12.57 -20.16
N TYR A 13 6.52 12.08 -19.47
CA TYR A 13 7.90 12.21 -19.93
C TYR A 13 8.13 11.36 -21.18
N GLU A 14 8.55 12.02 -22.27
CA GLU A 14 9.00 11.37 -23.50
C GLU A 14 10.44 11.81 -23.77
N PRO A 15 11.42 10.89 -23.66
CA PRO A 15 12.81 11.22 -23.96
C PRO A 15 12.96 11.58 -25.44
N THR A 16 13.22 12.85 -25.74
CA THR A 16 13.45 13.31 -27.09
C THR A 16 14.95 13.31 -27.40
N THR A 17 15.30 13.11 -28.66
CA THR A 17 16.71 13.21 -29.11
C THR A 17 17.29 14.61 -28.87
N GLN A 18 16.44 15.60 -28.64
CA GLN A 18 16.80 16.98 -28.38
C GLN A 18 17.12 17.23 -26.89
N SER A 19 16.47 16.51 -25.96
CA SER A 19 16.80 16.58 -24.55
C SER A 19 18.17 15.98 -24.24
N VAL A 20 18.57 14.94 -24.97
CA VAL A 20 19.91 14.34 -24.90
C VAL A 20 21.00 15.31 -25.42
N ARG A 21 20.68 16.17 -26.39
CA ARG A 21 21.64 17.13 -26.98
C ARG A 21 21.79 18.43 -26.22
N THR A 22 20.81 18.84 -25.43
CA THR A 22 20.84 20.07 -24.60
C THR A 22 21.52 19.87 -23.26
N ALA A 23 21.75 18.63 -22.82
CA ALA A 23 22.50 18.30 -21.59
C ALA A 23 24.03 18.43 -21.73
N THR A 24 24.52 19.08 -22.80
CA THR A 24 25.93 19.10 -23.22
C THR A 24 26.90 19.93 -22.37
N SER A 25 26.59 20.26 -21.13
CA SER A 25 27.55 20.95 -20.25
C SER A 25 28.09 20.11 -19.08
N ASP A 26 27.53 18.92 -18.84
CA ASP A 26 27.93 18.07 -17.71
C ASP A 26 27.85 16.59 -18.11
N LEU A 27 29.02 15.92 -18.19
CA LEU A 27 29.11 14.51 -18.59
C LEU A 27 28.28 13.56 -17.73
N SER A 28 27.90 13.98 -16.51
CA SER A 28 27.05 13.22 -15.61
C SER A 28 25.57 13.29 -16.01
N GLN A 29 25.10 14.43 -16.51
CA GLN A 29 23.72 14.61 -16.96
C GLN A 29 23.44 13.91 -18.29
N GLU A 30 24.41 13.88 -19.20
CA GLU A 30 24.30 13.17 -20.48
C GLU A 30 24.14 11.67 -20.27
N SER A 31 24.89 11.09 -19.35
CA SER A 31 24.78 9.67 -19.00
C SER A 31 23.45 9.32 -18.32
N GLU A 32 22.88 10.24 -17.55
CA GLU A 32 21.59 10.05 -16.88
C GLU A 32 20.42 10.06 -17.88
N GLU A 33 20.40 11.00 -18.83
CA GLU A 33 19.37 11.07 -19.85
C GLU A 33 19.43 9.88 -20.83
N GLU A 34 20.62 9.43 -21.22
CA GLU A 34 20.79 8.21 -22.00
C GLU A 34 20.28 6.97 -21.25
N TYR A 35 20.55 6.89 -19.95
CA TYR A 35 20.05 5.82 -19.11
C TYR A 35 18.53 5.83 -19.01
N LYS A 36 17.91 6.99 -18.75
CA LYS A 36 16.44 7.16 -18.73
C LYS A 36 15.83 6.73 -20.08
N LYS A 37 16.42 7.15 -21.19
CA LYS A 37 15.98 6.78 -22.53
C LYS A 37 16.05 5.26 -22.74
N SER A 38 17.14 4.63 -22.35
CA SER A 38 17.31 3.18 -22.51
C SER A 38 16.28 2.38 -21.71
N ILE A 39 15.95 2.84 -20.49
CA ILE A 39 14.90 2.24 -19.67
C ILE A 39 13.53 2.42 -20.33
N TYR A 40 13.25 3.62 -20.82
CA TYR A 40 11.98 3.94 -21.46
C TYR A 40 11.75 3.08 -22.72
N GLU A 41 12.74 2.99 -23.61
CA GLU A 41 12.69 2.17 -24.81
C GLU A 41 12.50 0.67 -24.50
N ARG A 42 13.23 0.20 -23.48
CA ARG A 42 13.11 -1.18 -23.02
C ARG A 42 11.74 -1.47 -22.43
N MET A 43 11.16 -0.50 -21.69
CA MET A 43 9.82 -0.60 -21.11
C MET A 43 8.75 -0.67 -22.21
N LEU A 44 8.85 0.14 -23.24
CA LEU A 44 7.91 0.14 -24.37
C LEU A 44 7.97 -1.16 -25.18
N GLY A 45 9.12 -1.85 -25.23
CA GLY A 45 9.29 -3.10 -25.98
C GLY A 45 8.96 -2.97 -27.47
N GLY A 46 9.20 -1.79 -28.05
CA GLY A 46 8.88 -1.48 -29.46
C GLY A 46 7.43 -1.08 -29.73
N LYS A 47 6.57 -1.03 -28.72
CA LYS A 47 5.19 -0.54 -28.85
C LYS A 47 5.13 0.98 -28.90
N LYS A 48 4.06 1.52 -29.49
CA LYS A 48 3.75 2.94 -29.36
C LYS A 48 3.32 3.25 -27.92
N VAL A 49 3.61 4.45 -27.43
CA VAL A 49 3.26 4.88 -26.06
C VAL A 49 1.78 4.67 -25.75
N SER A 50 0.89 5.07 -26.65
CA SER A 50 -0.56 4.92 -26.48
C SER A 50 -1.02 3.46 -26.38
N GLU A 51 -0.39 2.57 -27.14
CA GLU A 51 -0.67 1.14 -27.11
C GLU A 51 -0.14 0.52 -25.79
N PHE A 52 1.08 0.85 -25.42
CA PHE A 52 1.67 0.42 -24.16
C PHE A 52 0.83 0.86 -22.95
N GLU A 53 0.44 2.14 -22.90
CA GLU A 53 -0.38 2.66 -21.80
C GLU A 53 -1.75 1.97 -21.72
N LYS A 54 -2.37 1.67 -22.85
CA LYS A 54 -3.62 0.93 -22.90
C LYS A 54 -3.45 -0.48 -22.33
N ASP A 55 -2.46 -1.21 -22.81
CA ASP A 55 -2.16 -2.59 -22.35
C ASP A 55 -1.86 -2.63 -20.86
N VAL A 56 -1.07 -1.68 -20.36
CA VAL A 56 -0.70 -1.60 -18.93
C VAL A 56 -1.92 -1.31 -18.06
N LYS A 57 -2.78 -0.40 -18.47
CA LYS A 57 -4.02 -0.06 -17.77
C LYS A 57 -4.99 -1.24 -17.72
N GLU A 58 -5.12 -1.96 -18.83
CA GLU A 58 -5.97 -3.14 -18.92
C GLU A 58 -5.43 -4.26 -18.02
N LYS A 59 -4.13 -4.56 -18.09
CA LYS A 59 -3.49 -5.55 -17.22
C LYS A 59 -3.58 -5.21 -15.74
N PHE A 60 -3.44 -3.95 -15.38
CA PHE A 60 -3.54 -3.53 -13.99
C PHE A 60 -4.95 -3.73 -13.42
N LYS A 61 -5.98 -3.60 -14.25
CA LYS A 61 -7.37 -3.83 -13.86
C LYS A 61 -7.74 -5.30 -13.83
N GLU A 62 -7.44 -6.00 -14.92
CA GLU A 62 -7.97 -7.34 -15.19
C GLU A 62 -7.03 -8.47 -14.72
N GLU A 63 -5.73 -8.17 -14.60
CA GLU A 63 -4.71 -9.15 -14.28
C GLU A 63 -3.85 -8.74 -13.08
N PRO A 64 -4.41 -8.50 -11.87
CA PRO A 64 -3.64 -8.00 -10.72
C PRO A 64 -2.54 -8.97 -10.26
N ALA A 65 -2.63 -10.25 -10.61
CA ALA A 65 -1.56 -11.22 -10.36
C ALA A 65 -0.32 -10.98 -11.24
N ASN A 66 -0.49 -10.39 -12.42
CA ASN A 66 0.55 -10.16 -13.42
C ASN A 66 1.06 -8.71 -13.42
N MET A 67 0.27 -7.75 -12.95
CA MET A 67 0.63 -6.34 -12.85
C MET A 67 0.31 -5.84 -11.44
N LYS A 68 1.32 -5.76 -10.58
CA LYS A 68 1.14 -5.45 -9.14
C LYS A 68 1.45 -4.01 -8.78
N LEU A 69 2.23 -3.32 -9.59
CA LEU A 69 2.65 -1.95 -9.31
C LEU A 69 2.54 -1.10 -10.58
N LEU A 70 1.79 -0.02 -10.47
CA LEU A 70 1.70 1.00 -11.50
C LEU A 70 2.30 2.30 -10.96
N ILE A 71 3.42 2.72 -11.52
CA ILE A 71 4.07 3.98 -11.18
C ILE A 71 3.53 5.04 -12.13
N VAL A 72 2.96 6.11 -11.59
CA VAL A 72 2.35 7.17 -12.39
C VAL A 72 3.01 8.51 -12.10
N VAL A 73 3.27 9.27 -13.15
CA VAL A 73 3.83 10.62 -13.04
C VAL A 73 2.94 11.55 -13.86
N ASP A 74 2.21 12.42 -13.16
CA ASP A 74 1.29 13.41 -13.74
C ASP A 74 0.22 12.85 -14.69
N LYS A 75 -0.06 11.56 -14.60
CA LYS A 75 -1.09 10.88 -15.40
C LYS A 75 -1.98 10.02 -14.50
N LEU A 76 -3.14 9.63 -15.02
CA LEU A 76 -4.08 8.70 -14.38
C LEU A 76 -4.74 9.17 -13.07
N LEU A 77 -4.45 10.35 -12.58
CA LEU A 77 -5.17 10.90 -11.43
C LEU A 77 -6.63 11.20 -11.77
N THR A 78 -6.91 11.48 -13.04
CA THR A 78 -8.26 11.68 -13.57
C THR A 78 -8.61 10.60 -14.58
N GLY A 79 -9.87 10.14 -14.59
CA GLY A 79 -10.39 9.24 -15.65
C GLY A 79 -9.91 7.79 -15.61
N PHE A 80 -8.97 7.40 -14.73
CA PHE A 80 -8.56 6.01 -14.57
C PHE A 80 -9.29 5.38 -13.38
N ASP A 81 -9.95 4.27 -13.62
CA ASP A 81 -10.68 3.52 -12.62
C ASP A 81 -10.09 2.11 -12.48
N ALA A 82 -9.65 1.77 -11.27
CA ALA A 82 -9.10 0.47 -10.92
C ALA A 82 -9.51 0.11 -9.47
N PRO A 83 -10.72 -0.46 -9.27
CA PRO A 83 -11.22 -0.82 -7.95
C PRO A 83 -10.29 -1.78 -7.19
N SER A 84 -9.61 -2.68 -7.89
CA SER A 84 -8.65 -3.63 -7.33
C SER A 84 -7.39 -2.98 -6.75
N ALA A 85 -7.10 -1.70 -7.05
CA ALA A 85 -5.97 -0.97 -6.49
C ALA A 85 -6.18 -0.74 -4.99
N THR A 86 -5.37 -1.39 -4.15
CA THR A 86 -5.51 -1.39 -2.69
C THR A 86 -4.57 -0.39 -2.01
N TYR A 87 -3.38 -0.18 -2.56
CA TYR A 87 -2.36 0.69 -1.98
C TYR A 87 -2.04 1.87 -2.87
N LEU A 88 -1.96 3.06 -2.27
CA LEU A 88 -1.47 4.28 -2.90
C LEU A 88 -0.20 4.75 -2.18
N TYR A 89 0.91 4.75 -2.90
CA TYR A 89 2.19 5.30 -2.42
C TYR A 89 2.35 6.71 -2.99
N ILE A 90 2.50 7.69 -2.12
CA ILE A 90 2.63 9.10 -2.51
C ILE A 90 4.06 9.56 -2.21
N ASP A 91 4.85 9.74 -3.28
CA ASP A 91 6.23 10.22 -3.23
C ASP A 91 6.40 11.53 -4.03
N LYS A 92 5.36 12.33 -4.05
CA LYS A 92 5.34 13.63 -4.70
C LYS A 92 4.46 14.58 -3.92
N SER A 93 4.91 15.84 -3.76
CA SER A 93 4.04 16.88 -3.22
C SER A 93 2.84 17.08 -4.12
N MET A 94 1.65 16.91 -3.58
CA MET A 94 0.38 17.08 -4.25
C MET A 94 -0.42 18.15 -3.55
N ARG A 95 -1.23 18.90 -4.30
CA ARG A 95 -2.16 19.88 -3.75
C ARG A 95 -3.50 19.24 -3.46
N ASP A 96 -4.26 19.85 -2.61
CA ASP A 96 -5.49 19.37 -1.98
C ASP A 96 -6.41 18.58 -2.91
N HIS A 97 -6.76 19.15 -4.06
CA HIS A 97 -7.67 18.52 -5.02
C HIS A 97 -7.08 17.25 -5.68
N ASP A 98 -5.81 17.32 -6.09
CA ASP A 98 -5.13 16.19 -6.74
C ASP A 98 -4.91 15.03 -5.77
N LEU A 99 -4.56 15.35 -4.52
CA LEU A 99 -4.40 14.39 -3.45
C LEU A 99 -5.73 13.69 -3.15
N PHE A 100 -6.81 14.46 -3.01
CA PHE A 100 -8.14 13.90 -2.78
C PHE A 100 -8.59 12.98 -3.92
N GLN A 101 -8.36 13.39 -5.18
CA GLN A 101 -8.66 12.54 -6.32
C GLN A 101 -7.85 11.23 -6.31
N ALA A 102 -6.58 11.28 -5.94
CA ALA A 102 -5.75 10.08 -5.82
C ALA A 102 -6.26 9.13 -4.72
N ILE A 103 -6.65 9.67 -3.56
CA ILE A 103 -7.25 8.91 -2.46
C ILE A 103 -8.53 8.21 -2.91
N CYS A 104 -9.44 8.93 -3.55
CA CYS A 104 -10.70 8.37 -4.03
C CYS A 104 -10.51 7.23 -5.05
N ARG A 105 -9.34 7.14 -5.72
CA ARG A 105 -9.04 6.05 -6.66
C ARG A 105 -8.84 4.70 -5.97
N VAL A 106 -8.19 4.71 -4.83
CA VAL A 106 -7.91 3.48 -4.08
C VAL A 106 -8.95 3.19 -3.01
N ASN A 107 -9.71 4.19 -2.59
CA ASN A 107 -10.75 4.04 -1.57
C ASN A 107 -12.10 3.63 -2.20
N ARG A 108 -12.08 2.63 -3.07
CA ARG A 108 -13.28 2.03 -3.68
C ARG A 108 -13.40 0.59 -3.23
N PRO A 109 -14.59 0.16 -2.80
CA PRO A 109 -14.84 -1.26 -2.54
C PRO A 109 -14.62 -2.09 -3.81
N ASP A 110 -14.14 -3.31 -3.65
CA ASP A 110 -13.95 -4.28 -4.74
C ASP A 110 -14.39 -5.67 -4.26
N GLY A 111 -15.64 -5.99 -4.49
CA GLY A 111 -16.24 -7.23 -4.02
C GLY A 111 -16.30 -7.35 -2.51
N GLU A 112 -16.10 -8.57 -2.00
CA GLU A 112 -16.05 -8.88 -0.57
C GLU A 112 -14.62 -8.76 0.01
N ASP A 113 -13.62 -8.59 -0.86
CA ASP A 113 -12.21 -8.67 -0.49
C ASP A 113 -11.60 -7.31 -0.12
N LYS A 114 -12.29 -6.20 -0.45
CA LYS A 114 -11.74 -4.87 -0.26
C LYS A 114 -12.79 -3.85 0.16
N ASP A 115 -12.75 -3.44 1.40
CA ASP A 115 -13.62 -2.41 1.96
C ASP A 115 -13.06 -0.99 1.80
N TYR A 116 -11.73 -0.83 1.78
CA TYR A 116 -11.04 0.45 1.71
C TYR A 116 -9.65 0.34 1.06
N GLY A 117 -9.03 1.49 0.80
CA GLY A 117 -7.66 1.58 0.32
C GLY A 117 -6.68 2.03 1.40
N TYR A 118 -5.43 1.63 1.26
CA TYR A 118 -4.32 2.05 2.12
C TYR A 118 -3.52 3.16 1.44
N ILE A 119 -3.06 4.11 2.23
CA ILE A 119 -2.25 5.22 1.75
C ILE A 119 -0.93 5.24 2.51
N VAL A 120 0.16 5.25 1.76
CA VAL A 120 1.52 5.39 2.29
C VAL A 120 2.05 6.73 1.79
N ASP A 121 2.18 7.67 2.69
CA ASP A 121 2.57 9.05 2.40
C ASP A 121 4.02 9.29 2.81
N TYR A 122 4.91 9.44 1.82
CA TYR A 122 6.32 9.78 2.06
C TYR A 122 6.59 11.28 2.14
N MET A 123 5.57 12.12 1.89
CA MET A 123 5.70 13.57 1.80
C MET A 123 5.06 14.32 2.96
N ASP A 124 4.55 13.58 3.98
CA ASP A 124 3.82 14.15 5.14
C ASP A 124 2.65 15.07 4.73
N LEU A 125 1.94 14.69 3.66
CA LEU A 125 0.84 15.48 3.11
C LEU A 125 -0.41 15.41 3.99
N PHE A 126 -0.56 14.34 4.76
CA PHE A 126 -1.74 14.11 5.60
C PHE A 126 -1.93 15.16 6.68
N ARG A 127 -0.84 15.69 7.21
CA ARG A 127 -0.91 16.81 8.17
C ARG A 127 -1.60 18.03 7.56
N ASN A 128 -1.36 18.26 6.28
CA ASN A 128 -1.98 19.35 5.54
C ASN A 128 -3.41 19.02 5.11
N VAL A 129 -3.72 17.74 4.84
CA VAL A 129 -5.07 17.30 4.47
C VAL A 129 -6.04 17.41 5.65
N GLN A 130 -5.62 17.07 6.86
CA GLN A 130 -6.46 17.29 8.06
C GLN A 130 -6.80 18.77 8.26
N LEU A 131 -5.85 19.65 7.98
CA LEU A 131 -6.09 21.10 8.01
C LEU A 131 -6.98 21.54 6.84
N ALA A 132 -6.73 21.02 5.64
CA ALA A 132 -7.49 21.34 4.44
C ALA A 132 -8.93 20.80 4.52
N VAL A 133 -9.14 19.58 5.04
CA VAL A 133 -10.49 19.04 5.30
C VAL A 133 -11.23 19.88 6.33
N ALA A 134 -10.56 20.36 7.36
CA ALA A 134 -11.17 21.27 8.34
C ALA A 134 -11.54 22.66 7.73
N ASP A 135 -10.73 23.18 6.81
CA ASP A 135 -10.98 24.44 6.11
C ASP A 135 -11.96 24.30 4.93
N TYR A 136 -11.95 23.13 4.24
CA TYR A 136 -12.78 22.86 3.06
C TYR A 136 -14.25 22.49 3.39
N THR A 137 -14.59 22.33 4.65
CA THR A 137 -15.96 21.97 5.08
C THR A 137 -17.02 23.03 4.75
N SER A 138 -16.67 24.12 4.08
CA SER A 138 -17.63 25.19 3.79
C SER A 138 -18.15 25.30 2.35
N GLU A 139 -17.44 24.84 1.30
CA GLU A 139 -17.93 25.08 -0.08
C GLU A 139 -17.69 23.95 -1.11
N ALA A 140 -16.67 23.12 -0.97
CA ALA A 140 -16.34 22.11 -1.96
C ALA A 140 -17.01 20.75 -1.72
N PHE A 141 -17.56 20.53 -0.54
CA PHE A 141 -18.20 19.28 -0.12
C PHE A 141 -19.72 19.31 -0.13
N ASP A 142 -20.35 20.34 -0.69
CA ASP A 142 -21.83 20.37 -0.86
C ASP A 142 -22.38 19.18 -1.69
N GLN A 143 -21.49 18.41 -2.31
CA GLN A 143 -21.82 17.18 -3.05
C GLN A 143 -21.51 15.88 -2.28
N PHE A 144 -20.89 15.94 -1.10
CA PHE A 144 -20.54 14.80 -0.27
C PHE A 144 -21.08 14.99 1.15
N ASP A 145 -21.61 13.92 1.72
CA ASP A 145 -22.09 13.97 3.10
C ASP A 145 -20.89 14.13 4.06
N LYS A 146 -21.00 14.98 5.08
CA LYS A 146 -19.94 15.18 6.08
C LYS A 146 -19.49 13.87 6.72
N GLY A 147 -20.40 12.90 6.85
CA GLY A 147 -20.11 11.56 7.36
C GLY A 147 -19.17 10.76 6.48
N ASP A 148 -19.20 10.99 5.16
CA ASP A 148 -18.31 10.31 4.21
C ASP A 148 -16.87 10.83 4.29
N VAL A 149 -16.69 12.09 4.70
CA VAL A 149 -15.37 12.74 4.80
C VAL A 149 -14.71 12.46 6.15
N ASP A 150 -15.46 12.51 7.26
CA ASP A 150 -14.96 12.21 8.60
C ASP A 150 -14.55 10.72 8.77
N GLY A 151 -15.11 9.82 7.95
CA GLY A 151 -14.74 8.41 7.90
C GLY A 151 -13.61 8.06 6.94
N LEU A 152 -13.25 8.98 6.02
CA LEU A 152 -12.33 8.73 4.91
C LEU A 152 -10.87 8.60 5.33
N ILE A 153 -10.44 9.26 6.39
CA ILE A 153 -9.05 9.27 6.85
C ILE A 153 -9.02 8.90 8.33
N LYS A 154 -8.76 7.65 8.62
CA LYS A 154 -8.47 7.19 9.98
C LYS A 154 -6.96 7.07 10.15
N ASN A 155 -6.43 7.68 11.21
CA ASN A 155 -5.07 7.40 11.64
C ASN A 155 -5.05 6.00 12.27
N ARG A 156 -4.79 4.99 11.44
CA ARG A 156 -4.75 3.60 11.88
C ARG A 156 -3.50 3.24 12.66
N TYR A 157 -2.52 4.12 12.72
CA TYR A 157 -1.30 3.87 13.49
C TYR A 157 -1.60 3.67 14.97
N ASP A 158 -2.44 4.53 15.54
CA ASP A 158 -2.81 4.43 16.96
C ASP A 158 -3.72 3.21 17.22
N GLU A 159 -4.63 2.90 16.28
CA GLU A 159 -5.45 1.68 16.33
C GLU A 159 -4.56 0.43 16.24
N ALA A 160 -3.69 0.34 15.23
CA ALA A 160 -2.77 -0.79 15.04
C ALA A 160 -1.80 -0.95 16.23
N LYS A 161 -1.31 0.16 16.78
CA LYS A 161 -0.49 0.14 17.99
C LYS A 161 -1.25 -0.41 19.19
N SER A 162 -2.48 0.03 19.39
CA SER A 162 -3.35 -0.47 20.47
C SER A 162 -3.67 -1.95 20.29
N GLU A 163 -3.96 -2.40 19.07
CA GLU A 163 -4.19 -3.82 18.76
C GLU A 163 -2.92 -4.66 18.98
N LEU A 164 -1.76 -4.15 18.58
CA LEU A 164 -0.47 -4.79 18.82
C LEU A 164 -0.19 -4.95 20.31
N GLU A 165 -0.33 -3.87 21.08
CA GLU A 165 -0.15 -3.89 22.54
C GLU A 165 -1.14 -4.85 23.21
N GLY A 166 -2.41 -4.85 22.79
CA GLY A 166 -3.43 -5.78 23.28
C GLY A 166 -3.14 -7.24 22.93
N SER A 167 -2.65 -7.49 21.72
CA SER A 167 -2.25 -8.84 21.28
C SER A 167 -1.04 -9.36 22.06
N ILE A 168 -0.05 -8.51 22.33
CA ILE A 168 1.11 -8.84 23.17
C ILE A 168 0.66 -9.19 24.60
N GLN A 169 -0.17 -8.34 25.22
CA GLN A 169 -0.68 -8.59 26.57
C GLN A 169 -1.48 -9.89 26.65
N SER A 170 -2.29 -10.18 25.65
CA SER A 170 -3.07 -11.42 25.60
C SER A 170 -2.17 -12.65 25.42
N LEU A 171 -1.12 -12.52 24.63
CA LEU A 171 -0.12 -13.58 24.46
C LEU A 171 0.65 -13.82 25.76
N ASP A 172 1.09 -12.76 26.44
CA ASP A 172 1.76 -12.85 27.73
C ASP A 172 0.88 -13.55 28.78
N ALA A 173 -0.40 -13.19 28.85
CA ALA A 173 -1.37 -13.85 29.73
C ALA A 173 -1.57 -15.34 29.39
N LEU A 174 -1.59 -15.68 28.09
CA LEU A 174 -1.73 -17.07 27.65
C LEU A 174 -0.53 -17.94 28.07
N ILE A 175 0.68 -17.38 28.04
CA ILE A 175 1.93 -18.08 28.37
C ILE A 175 2.36 -17.90 29.84
N GLU A 176 1.65 -17.10 30.62
CA GLU A 176 2.00 -16.86 32.02
C GLU A 176 2.02 -18.16 32.84
N ASN A 177 1.06 -19.05 32.55
CA ASN A 177 0.87 -20.30 33.25
C ASN A 177 1.81 -21.43 32.79
N VAL A 178 2.73 -21.17 31.87
CA VAL A 178 3.76 -22.15 31.50
C VAL A 178 4.68 -22.38 32.67
N SER A 179 4.67 -23.62 33.18
CA SER A 179 5.47 -24.03 34.31
C SER A 179 6.92 -24.31 33.91
N GLY A 180 7.85 -24.22 34.85
CA GLY A 180 9.25 -24.57 34.63
C GLY A 180 10.15 -23.39 34.32
N SER A 181 11.21 -23.65 33.53
CA SER A 181 12.22 -22.66 33.15
C SER A 181 11.81 -21.79 31.96
N LYS A 182 10.60 -22.00 31.44
CA LYS A 182 10.10 -21.42 30.20
C LYS A 182 11.01 -21.75 29.00
N SER A 183 11.48 -22.99 28.92
CA SER A 183 12.22 -23.57 27.82
C SER A 183 11.25 -23.94 26.67
N ASP A 184 11.77 -24.16 25.45
CA ASP A 184 10.97 -24.62 24.31
C ASP A 184 10.16 -25.90 24.68
N ILE A 185 10.74 -26.79 25.48
CA ILE A 185 10.08 -28.02 25.89
C ILE A 185 8.88 -27.69 26.81
N ASP A 186 9.01 -26.75 27.73
CA ASP A 186 7.93 -26.36 28.64
C ASP A 186 6.75 -25.77 27.85
N TYR A 187 7.01 -24.99 26.80
CA TYR A 187 5.98 -24.49 25.91
C TYR A 187 5.32 -25.61 25.07
N ILE A 188 6.11 -26.54 24.53
CA ILE A 188 5.59 -27.69 23.79
C ILE A 188 4.69 -28.54 24.70
N GLU A 189 5.11 -28.81 25.92
CA GLU A 189 4.31 -29.56 26.88
C GLU A 189 3.00 -28.85 27.24
N TYR A 190 3.05 -27.53 27.44
CA TYR A 190 1.89 -26.72 27.81
C TYR A 190 0.82 -26.66 26.67
N PHE A 191 1.25 -26.53 25.41
CA PHE A 191 0.35 -26.39 24.28
C PHE A 191 0.02 -27.73 23.62
N CYS A 192 0.95 -28.67 23.57
CA CYS A 192 0.75 -29.94 22.87
C CYS A 192 0.54 -31.11 23.85
N GLY A 193 1.34 -31.20 24.92
CA GLY A 193 1.28 -32.27 25.92
C GLY A 193 1.58 -33.66 25.35
N ASP A 194 1.10 -34.66 26.07
CA ASP A 194 1.00 -36.03 25.60
C ASP A 194 -0.23 -36.17 24.66
N ASP A 195 -0.29 -37.25 23.87
CA ASP A 195 -1.29 -37.51 22.81
C ASP A 195 -2.75 -37.61 23.30
N SER A 196 -3.09 -37.21 24.53
CA SER A 196 -4.48 -37.15 24.98
C SER A 196 -5.19 -35.98 24.34
N GLU A 197 -6.30 -36.21 23.64
CA GLU A 197 -7.25 -35.20 23.20
C GLU A 197 -7.82 -34.49 24.46
N ASP A 198 -7.19 -33.37 24.79
CA ASP A 198 -7.63 -32.53 25.87
C ASP A 198 -8.20 -31.23 25.27
N ASP A 199 -9.51 -31.03 25.44
CA ASP A 199 -10.22 -29.86 24.91
C ASP A 199 -9.57 -28.55 25.38
N GLU A 200 -8.98 -28.53 26.58
CA GLU A 200 -8.31 -27.35 27.13
C GLU A 200 -7.01 -27.03 26.36
N LYS A 201 -6.22 -28.02 26.00
CA LYS A 201 -4.99 -27.82 25.22
C LYS A 201 -5.33 -27.40 23.77
N THR A 202 -6.40 -27.94 23.22
CA THR A 202 -6.89 -27.54 21.89
C THR A 202 -7.31 -26.08 21.90
N ALA A 203 -8.06 -25.64 22.90
CA ALA A 203 -8.45 -24.24 23.07
C ALA A 203 -7.25 -23.31 23.21
N ARG A 204 -6.19 -23.72 23.95
CA ARG A 204 -4.94 -22.96 24.10
C ARG A 204 -4.21 -22.81 22.75
N ARG A 205 -4.12 -23.88 21.96
CA ARG A 205 -3.51 -23.84 20.62
C ARG A 205 -4.28 -22.89 19.69
N ASP A 206 -5.60 -22.99 19.69
CA ASP A 206 -6.44 -22.13 18.85
C ASP A 206 -6.27 -20.66 19.25
N ALA A 207 -6.22 -20.37 20.56
CA ALA A 207 -5.92 -19.04 21.06
C ALA A 207 -4.53 -18.54 20.65
N LEU A 208 -3.50 -19.39 20.74
CA LEU A 208 -2.14 -19.06 20.28
C LEU A 208 -2.10 -18.71 18.80
N TYR A 209 -2.76 -19.51 17.93
CA TYR A 209 -2.80 -19.26 16.51
C TYR A 209 -3.55 -17.95 16.18
N ALA A 210 -4.68 -17.71 16.83
CA ALA A 210 -5.46 -16.49 16.64
C ALA A 210 -4.66 -15.25 17.07
N LEU A 211 -4.01 -15.28 18.24
CA LEU A 211 -3.20 -14.17 18.76
C LEU A 211 -1.96 -13.92 17.88
N THR A 212 -1.28 -14.97 17.44
CA THR A 212 -0.11 -14.85 16.56
C THR A 212 -0.50 -14.26 15.21
N ALA A 213 -1.64 -14.66 14.65
CA ALA A 213 -2.17 -14.10 13.40
C ALA A 213 -2.56 -12.63 13.58
N SER A 214 -3.17 -12.25 14.72
CA SER A 214 -3.50 -10.85 15.03
C SER A 214 -2.24 -10.01 15.17
N LEU A 215 -1.26 -10.48 15.92
CA LEU A 215 0.03 -9.81 16.14
C LEU A 215 0.76 -9.58 14.81
N THR A 216 0.79 -10.57 13.94
CA THR A 216 1.44 -10.45 12.63
C THR A 216 0.74 -9.40 11.76
N ARG A 217 -0.59 -9.35 11.78
CA ARG A 217 -1.37 -8.35 11.02
C ARG A 217 -1.18 -6.93 11.55
N SER A 218 -1.12 -6.76 12.87
CA SER A 218 -0.96 -5.43 13.48
C SER A 218 0.46 -4.88 13.35
N PHE A 219 1.45 -5.77 13.11
CA PHE A 219 2.85 -5.38 12.90
C PHE A 219 3.17 -5.08 11.44
N ALA A 220 2.44 -5.63 10.47
CA ALA A 220 2.66 -5.46 9.03
C ALA A 220 2.09 -4.16 8.51
#